data_034fded256d4ae2d6dcd5ebee925252d
#
_entry.id   034fded256d4ae2d6dcd5ebee925252d
#
_cell.length_a   1.000
_cell.length_b   1.000
_cell.length_c   1.000
_cell.angle_alpha   90.00
_cell.angle_beta   90.00
_cell.angle_gamma   90.00
#
_symmetry.space_group_name_H-M   'P 1'
#
loop_
_entity.id
_entity.type
_entity.pdbx_description
1 polymer ?
#
loop_
_entity_poly.entity_id
_entity_poly.type
_entity_poly.pdbx_seq_one_letter_code
_entity_poly.pdbx_strand_id
1 'polypeptide(L)'
;MRLLVAVMSAFKLDYFINDLTVDFNTAKNNRETDPAARRQAIRDTYLKELVEVPNIDYKFFFGKTPRPARAQRNKYANPEQNVTLREPLNDEVFLDCPDYYFENSRKMKAIIRYAQEREYDYLLRLDDDTFFWAERLGQYLPQIEGNDYVGASTDSKAKFHPGGCLFLSAHAMRLVEGSNLGNWADDVWIGDVMRKHGVPLTGLITEDGRDAIQMAWGNEYVVDETLNTTDLLAAHSCRPAIMRAYYDRDHKAEE
;
A
#
# COMPACT_ATOMS: atom_id res chain seq x y z
N MET A 1 10.92 -16.15 8.82
CA MET A 1 9.84 -15.15 8.79
C MET A 1 8.83 -15.52 7.69
N ARG A 2 7.51 -15.56 8.00
CA ARG A 2 6.43 -15.61 7.01
C ARG A 2 5.88 -14.19 6.80
N LEU A 3 5.90 -13.72 5.58
CA LEU A 3 5.48 -12.36 5.23
C LEU A 3 4.23 -12.39 4.34
N LEU A 4 3.22 -11.62 4.70
CA LEU A 4 2.12 -11.29 3.79
C LEU A 4 2.38 -9.91 3.16
N VAL A 5 2.49 -9.86 1.86
CA VAL A 5 2.45 -8.60 1.09
C VAL A 5 1.00 -8.29 0.75
N ALA A 6 0.44 -7.31 1.44
CA ALA A 6 -0.94 -6.87 1.28
C ALA A 6 -1.00 -5.61 0.42
N VAL A 7 -1.39 -5.75 -0.83
CA VAL A 7 -1.62 -4.62 -1.73
C VAL A 7 -3.04 -4.11 -1.52
N MET A 8 -3.16 -2.93 -0.92
CA MET A 8 -4.43 -2.24 -0.75
C MET A 8 -4.86 -1.65 -2.08
N SER A 9 -6.01 -2.08 -2.59
CA SER A 9 -6.54 -1.58 -3.85
C SER A 9 -8.04 -1.28 -3.71
N ALA A 10 -8.59 -0.63 -4.71
CA ALA A 10 -10.01 -0.40 -4.86
C ALA A 10 -10.55 -1.16 -6.07
N PHE A 11 -11.76 -1.66 -5.97
CA PHE A 11 -12.40 -2.32 -7.11
C PHE A 11 -12.76 -1.31 -8.21
N LYS A 12 -13.18 -0.10 -7.80
CA LYS A 12 -13.36 1.07 -8.67
C LYS A 12 -12.71 2.28 -8.02
N LEU A 13 -12.26 3.21 -8.87
CA LEU A 13 -11.78 4.51 -8.40
C LEU A 13 -12.91 5.18 -7.63
N ASP A 14 -12.69 5.47 -6.35
CA ASP A 14 -13.61 6.29 -5.61
C ASP A 14 -13.40 7.75 -6.06
N TYR A 15 -14.49 8.44 -6.39
CA TYR A 15 -14.49 9.81 -6.92
C TYR A 15 -13.97 10.87 -5.95
N PHE A 16 -13.19 10.46 -4.97
CA PHE A 16 -12.68 11.30 -3.92
C PHE A 16 -11.59 12.31 -4.36
N ILE A 17 -11.01 12.09 -5.53
CA ILE A 17 -10.05 13.01 -6.15
C ILE A 17 -10.64 14.43 -6.33
N ASN A 18 -11.94 14.62 -6.22
CA ASN A 18 -12.61 15.88 -6.49
C ASN A 18 -12.46 16.96 -5.39
N ASP A 19 -12.12 16.62 -4.16
CA ASP A 19 -11.96 17.64 -3.10
C ASP A 19 -10.53 18.22 -3.04
N LEU A 20 -9.60 17.68 -3.79
CA LEU A 20 -8.19 18.05 -3.75
C LEU A 20 -7.69 18.77 -5.01
N THR A 21 -8.55 19.51 -5.71
CA THR A 21 -8.13 20.39 -6.83
C THR A 21 -7.54 19.70 -8.09
N VAL A 22 -7.67 18.41 -8.22
CA VAL A 22 -7.33 17.73 -9.48
C VAL A 22 -8.47 17.92 -10.47
N ASP A 23 -8.15 18.46 -11.65
CA ASP A 23 -9.12 18.59 -12.72
C ASP A 23 -9.75 17.22 -13.03
N PHE A 24 -11.05 17.11 -12.73
CA PHE A 24 -11.82 15.89 -12.90
C PHE A 24 -11.74 15.32 -14.31
N ASN A 25 -11.61 16.18 -15.32
CA ASN A 25 -11.49 15.77 -16.72
C ASN A 25 -10.14 15.10 -16.98
N THR A 26 -9.08 15.57 -16.38
CA THR A 26 -7.75 14.98 -16.49
C THR A 26 -7.71 13.62 -15.79
N ALA A 27 -8.27 13.50 -14.59
CA ALA A 27 -8.34 12.23 -13.87
C ALA A 27 -9.25 11.21 -14.57
N LYS A 28 -10.40 11.64 -15.10
CA LYS A 28 -11.35 10.77 -15.82
C LYS A 28 -10.78 10.21 -17.12
N ASN A 29 -9.96 10.97 -17.81
CA ASN A 29 -9.34 10.57 -19.08
C ASN A 29 -8.02 9.82 -18.89
N ASN A 30 -7.50 9.76 -17.67
CA ASN A 30 -6.21 9.13 -17.39
C ASN A 30 -6.42 7.66 -16.99
N ARG A 31 -6.36 6.74 -17.97
CA ARG A 31 -6.43 5.29 -17.74
C ARG A 31 -5.36 4.78 -16.77
N GLU A 32 -4.28 5.52 -16.59
CA GLU A 32 -3.21 5.18 -15.66
C GLU A 32 -3.59 5.35 -14.19
N THR A 33 -4.72 6.02 -13.91
CA THR A 33 -5.27 6.12 -12.55
C THR A 33 -6.25 4.99 -12.21
N ASP A 34 -6.61 4.14 -13.18
CA ASP A 34 -7.50 3.00 -12.97
C ASP A 34 -6.83 1.95 -12.06
N PRO A 35 -7.44 1.60 -10.92
CA PRO A 35 -6.91 0.55 -10.05
C PRO A 35 -6.70 -0.80 -10.74
N ALA A 36 -7.53 -1.14 -11.73
CA ALA A 36 -7.36 -2.37 -12.51
C ALA A 36 -6.06 -2.33 -13.34
N ALA A 37 -5.75 -1.19 -13.98
CA ALA A 37 -4.52 -1.00 -14.71
C ALA A 37 -3.28 -1.03 -13.78
N ARG A 38 -3.38 -0.48 -12.58
CA ARG A 38 -2.33 -0.54 -11.55
C ARG A 38 -2.06 -1.98 -11.13
N ARG A 39 -3.10 -2.74 -10.77
CA ARG A 39 -2.96 -4.16 -10.41
C ARG A 39 -2.35 -4.98 -11.55
N GLN A 40 -2.75 -4.71 -12.79
CA GLN A 40 -2.16 -5.38 -13.94
C GLN A 40 -0.67 -5.03 -14.09
N ALA A 41 -0.27 -3.76 -13.90
CA ALA A 41 1.13 -3.37 -13.92
C ALA A 41 1.94 -4.07 -12.81
N ILE A 42 1.37 -4.20 -11.61
CA ILE A 42 1.98 -4.93 -10.50
C ILE A 42 2.19 -6.41 -10.88
N ARG A 43 1.19 -7.06 -11.49
CA ARG A 43 1.30 -8.45 -11.97
C ARG A 43 2.32 -8.61 -13.09
N ASP A 44 2.43 -7.62 -13.97
CA ASP A 44 3.37 -7.63 -15.09
C ASP A 44 4.82 -7.39 -14.65
N THR A 45 5.03 -6.88 -13.44
CA THR A 45 6.32 -6.45 -12.91
C THR A 45 6.72 -7.24 -11.66
N TYR A 46 6.91 -6.60 -10.54
CA TYR A 46 7.55 -7.15 -9.35
C TYR A 46 6.83 -8.36 -8.72
N LEU A 47 5.55 -8.63 -9.03
CA LEU A 47 4.93 -9.87 -8.56
C LEU A 47 5.55 -11.11 -9.19
N LYS A 48 6.10 -11.03 -10.39
CA LYS A 48 6.79 -12.17 -11.02
C LYS A 48 7.97 -12.65 -10.19
N GLU A 49 8.64 -11.71 -9.52
CA GLU A 49 9.78 -12.02 -8.66
C GLU A 49 9.32 -12.42 -7.26
N LEU A 50 8.31 -11.72 -6.75
CA LEU A 50 7.81 -11.97 -5.41
C LEU A 50 7.30 -13.40 -5.21
N VAL A 51 6.72 -14.01 -6.26
CA VAL A 51 6.24 -15.41 -6.21
C VAL A 51 7.34 -16.44 -6.06
N GLU A 52 8.57 -16.09 -6.42
CA GLU A 52 9.74 -16.96 -6.31
C GLU A 52 10.41 -16.85 -4.93
N VAL A 53 10.03 -15.88 -4.10
CA VAL A 53 10.62 -15.68 -2.78
C VAL A 53 9.94 -16.60 -1.76
N PRO A 54 10.69 -17.53 -1.12
CA PRO A 54 10.09 -18.48 -0.17
C PRO A 54 9.49 -17.78 1.06
N ASN A 55 8.37 -18.32 1.55
CA ASN A 55 7.65 -17.82 2.72
C ASN A 55 7.06 -16.42 2.56
N ILE A 56 6.90 -15.95 1.34
CA ILE A 56 6.18 -14.71 1.03
C ILE A 56 4.90 -15.07 0.29
N ASP A 57 3.79 -14.63 0.85
CA ASP A 57 2.49 -14.65 0.18
C ASP A 57 2.10 -13.22 -0.20
N TYR A 58 1.39 -13.04 -1.31
CA TYR A 58 0.83 -11.74 -1.67
C TYR A 58 -0.65 -11.83 -2.00
N LYS A 59 -1.38 -10.76 -1.73
CA LYS A 59 -2.80 -10.61 -2.11
C LYS A 59 -3.14 -9.15 -2.39
N PHE A 60 -4.04 -8.95 -3.35
CA PHE A 60 -4.78 -7.71 -3.51
C PHE A 60 -6.02 -7.73 -2.62
N PHE A 61 -6.22 -6.66 -1.85
CA PHE A 61 -7.32 -6.56 -0.91
C PHE A 61 -8.31 -5.47 -1.32
N PHE A 62 -9.60 -5.83 -1.32
CA PHE A 62 -10.73 -4.98 -1.65
C PHE A 62 -11.78 -5.04 -0.55
N GLY A 63 -12.56 -3.97 -0.41
CA GLY A 63 -13.82 -4.06 0.29
C GLY A 63 -14.90 -4.66 -0.61
N LYS A 64 -15.80 -5.47 -0.06
CA LYS A 64 -16.92 -6.06 -0.80
C LYS A 64 -18.24 -5.31 -0.65
N THR A 65 -18.32 -4.40 0.31
CA THR A 65 -19.56 -3.66 0.57
C THR A 65 -19.55 -2.30 -0.14
N PRO A 66 -20.69 -1.88 -0.69
CA PRO A 66 -20.79 -0.55 -1.26
C PRO A 66 -20.60 0.52 -0.18
N ARG A 67 -20.32 1.73 -0.63
CA ARG A 67 -20.15 2.91 0.21
C ARG A 67 -21.28 3.06 1.24
N PRO A 68 -21.00 3.34 2.53
CA PRO A 68 -22.03 3.60 3.51
C PRO A 68 -22.93 4.79 3.13
N ALA A 69 -24.22 4.69 3.38
CA ALA A 69 -25.20 5.74 3.06
C ALA A 69 -24.84 7.14 3.64
N ARG A 70 -24.06 7.19 4.72
CA ARG A 70 -23.55 8.43 5.32
C ARG A 70 -22.60 9.21 4.40
N ALA A 71 -21.86 8.50 3.55
CA ALA A 71 -20.94 9.09 2.59
C ALA A 71 -21.67 9.61 1.34
N GLN A 72 -22.93 9.20 1.11
CA GLN A 72 -23.76 9.66 -0.01
C GLN A 72 -24.21 11.13 0.11
N ARG A 73 -23.95 11.79 1.26
CA ARG A 73 -24.28 13.22 1.42
C ARG A 73 -23.39 14.17 0.62
N ASN A 74 -22.31 13.70 0.06
CA ASN A 74 -21.54 14.49 -0.88
C ASN A 74 -22.26 14.50 -2.23
N LYS A 75 -22.75 15.68 -2.66
CA LYS A 75 -23.51 15.88 -3.90
C LYS A 75 -22.79 15.44 -5.20
N TYR A 76 -21.53 15.11 -5.10
CA TYR A 76 -20.67 14.64 -6.19
C TYR A 76 -20.51 13.11 -6.23
N ALA A 77 -21.07 12.39 -5.27
CA ALA A 77 -21.02 10.95 -5.26
C ALA A 77 -22.09 10.40 -6.20
N ASN A 78 -21.67 9.66 -7.22
CA ASN A 78 -22.61 8.95 -8.09
C ASN A 78 -23.22 7.77 -7.32
N PRO A 79 -24.53 7.79 -6.97
CA PRO A 79 -25.16 6.76 -6.15
C PRO A 79 -25.35 5.41 -6.88
N GLU A 80 -25.14 5.36 -8.21
CA GLU A 80 -25.50 4.21 -9.04
C GLU A 80 -24.37 3.21 -9.26
N GLN A 81 -23.26 3.32 -8.54
CA GLN A 81 -22.23 2.31 -8.65
C GLN A 81 -22.57 1.08 -7.77
N ASN A 82 -23.58 0.33 -8.19
CA ASN A 82 -23.71 -1.06 -7.80
C ASN A 82 -22.49 -1.80 -8.33
N VAL A 83 -21.51 -1.99 -7.47
CA VAL A 83 -20.38 -2.86 -7.79
C VAL A 83 -20.93 -4.27 -7.83
N THR A 84 -21.18 -4.79 -9.01
CA THR A 84 -21.39 -6.23 -9.17
C THR A 84 -20.03 -6.87 -8.89
N LEU A 85 -19.88 -7.45 -7.71
CA LEU A 85 -18.70 -8.19 -7.36
C LEU A 85 -18.64 -9.42 -8.27
N ARG A 86 -17.57 -9.53 -9.04
CA ARG A 86 -17.18 -10.78 -9.67
C ARG A 86 -16.53 -11.70 -8.65
N GLU A 87 -16.39 -12.95 -8.97
CA GLU A 87 -15.57 -13.85 -8.18
C GLU A 87 -14.13 -13.34 -8.13
N PRO A 88 -13.46 -13.42 -6.95
CA PRO A 88 -12.08 -13.01 -6.81
C PRO A 88 -11.15 -13.90 -7.65
N LEU A 89 -10.09 -13.31 -8.19
CA LEU A 89 -8.98 -14.08 -8.74
C LEU A 89 -8.19 -14.74 -7.60
N ASN A 90 -7.33 -15.70 -7.93
CA ASN A 90 -6.55 -16.44 -6.92
C ASN A 90 -5.68 -15.52 -6.03
N ASP A 91 -5.27 -14.37 -6.56
CA ASP A 91 -4.46 -13.37 -5.88
C ASP A 91 -5.29 -12.23 -5.24
N GLU A 92 -6.61 -12.35 -5.20
CA GLU A 92 -7.52 -11.32 -4.72
C GLU A 92 -8.33 -11.78 -3.51
N VAL A 93 -8.58 -10.86 -2.58
CA VAL A 93 -9.40 -11.07 -1.39
C VAL A 93 -10.40 -9.94 -1.25
N PHE A 94 -11.70 -10.29 -1.21
CA PHE A 94 -12.77 -9.35 -0.89
C PHE A 94 -13.10 -9.43 0.60
N LEU A 95 -12.81 -8.34 1.32
CA LEU A 95 -13.00 -8.21 2.75
C LEU A 95 -14.42 -7.72 3.07
N ASP A 96 -14.93 -8.12 4.24
CA ASP A 96 -16.22 -7.64 4.72
C ASP A 96 -16.13 -6.23 5.33
N CYS A 97 -15.80 -5.29 4.47
CA CYS A 97 -15.71 -3.87 4.80
C CYS A 97 -16.05 -3.00 3.58
N PRO A 98 -16.31 -1.71 3.78
CA PRO A 98 -16.52 -0.79 2.65
C PRO A 98 -15.27 -0.65 1.78
N ASP A 99 -15.46 -0.63 0.46
CA ASP A 99 -14.41 -0.33 -0.51
C ASP A 99 -14.40 1.17 -0.83
N TYR A 100 -13.96 1.94 0.15
CA TYR A 100 -14.00 3.40 0.12
C TYR A 100 -12.78 4.00 0.78
N TYR A 101 -12.23 5.06 0.20
CA TYR A 101 -11.00 5.69 0.66
C TYR A 101 -11.04 6.14 2.13
N PHE A 102 -12.13 6.74 2.58
CA PHE A 102 -12.28 7.13 4.00
C PHE A 102 -12.57 5.98 4.97
N GLU A 103 -12.54 4.77 4.48
CA GLU A 103 -12.69 3.56 5.29
C GLU A 103 -11.42 2.69 5.26
N ASN A 104 -10.28 3.28 4.84
CA ASN A 104 -9.00 2.56 4.77
C ASN A 104 -8.61 1.90 6.09
N SER A 105 -8.86 2.56 7.23
CA SER A 105 -8.61 1.95 8.54
C SER A 105 -9.45 0.69 8.78
N ARG A 106 -10.69 0.64 8.29
CA ARG A 106 -11.53 -0.58 8.39
C ARG A 106 -11.01 -1.67 7.49
N LYS A 107 -10.61 -1.32 6.26
CA LYS A 107 -9.99 -2.25 5.32
C LYS A 107 -8.69 -2.81 5.92
N MET A 108 -7.83 -1.94 6.44
CA MET A 108 -6.58 -2.35 7.08
C MET A 108 -6.80 -3.24 8.28
N LYS A 109 -7.79 -2.95 9.13
CA LYS A 109 -8.15 -3.82 10.26
C LYS A 109 -8.58 -5.21 9.79
N ALA A 110 -9.33 -5.31 8.71
CA ALA A 110 -9.73 -6.59 8.14
C ALA A 110 -8.55 -7.34 7.48
N ILE A 111 -7.60 -6.63 6.86
CA ILE A 111 -6.34 -7.20 6.36
C ILE A 111 -5.51 -7.78 7.51
N ILE A 112 -5.39 -7.05 8.62
CA ILE A 112 -4.66 -7.51 9.80
C ILE A 112 -5.28 -8.80 10.35
N ARG A 113 -6.60 -8.89 10.46
CA ARG A 113 -7.29 -10.13 10.87
C ARG A 113 -6.99 -11.28 9.92
N TYR A 114 -7.07 -11.04 8.62
CA TYR A 114 -6.71 -12.03 7.61
C TYR A 114 -5.28 -12.55 7.78
N ALA A 115 -4.32 -11.65 8.08
CA ALA A 115 -2.93 -12.01 8.32
C ALA A 115 -2.75 -12.84 9.61
N GLN A 116 -3.42 -12.43 10.70
CA GLN A 116 -3.35 -13.11 12.00
C GLN A 116 -3.98 -14.51 11.97
N GLU A 117 -5.13 -14.67 11.31
CA GLU A 117 -5.80 -15.98 11.14
C GLU A 117 -4.93 -16.99 10.38
N ARG A 118 -3.92 -16.51 9.64
CA ARG A 118 -2.99 -17.32 8.85
C ARG A 118 -1.57 -17.35 9.41
N GLU A 119 -1.41 -16.79 10.61
CA GLU A 119 -0.17 -16.84 11.39
C GLU A 119 1.05 -16.26 10.63
N TYR A 120 0.87 -15.11 9.94
CA TYR A 120 2.00 -14.37 9.38
C TYR A 120 2.78 -13.67 10.49
N ASP A 121 4.12 -13.75 10.39
CA ASP A 121 5.04 -13.06 11.30
C ASP A 121 5.05 -11.55 11.04
N TYR A 122 4.97 -11.18 9.75
CA TYR A 122 4.94 -9.79 9.30
C TYR A 122 3.88 -9.57 8.23
N LEU A 123 3.37 -8.37 8.20
CA LEU A 123 2.49 -7.82 7.18
C LEU A 123 3.20 -6.63 6.53
N LEU A 124 3.46 -6.70 5.23
CA LEU A 124 3.85 -5.55 4.41
C LEU A 124 2.58 -4.98 3.77
N ARG A 125 2.25 -3.75 4.12
CA ARG A 125 1.17 -2.99 3.51
C ARG A 125 1.73 -2.14 2.37
N LEU A 126 1.20 -2.30 1.17
CA LEU A 126 1.49 -1.49 -0.01
C LEU A 126 0.22 -0.85 -0.56
N ASP A 127 0.34 0.34 -1.15
CA ASP A 127 -0.69 0.87 -2.04
C ASP A 127 -0.56 0.28 -3.45
N ASP A 128 -1.65 0.28 -4.23
CA ASP A 128 -1.62 -0.25 -5.60
C ASP A 128 -0.90 0.69 -6.60
N ASP A 129 -0.40 1.83 -6.13
CA ASP A 129 0.50 2.73 -6.86
C ASP A 129 1.92 2.76 -6.27
N THR A 130 2.31 1.73 -5.53
CA THR A 130 3.68 1.53 -5.05
C THR A 130 4.40 0.51 -5.91
N PHE A 131 5.57 0.87 -6.45
CA PHE A 131 6.53 -0.08 -7.01
C PHE A 131 7.41 -0.62 -5.88
N PHE A 132 7.63 -1.93 -5.87
CA PHE A 132 8.36 -2.63 -4.82
C PHE A 132 9.45 -3.52 -5.45
N TRP A 133 10.70 -3.33 -5.06
CA TRP A 133 11.83 -4.15 -5.50
C TRP A 133 11.91 -5.43 -4.66
N ALA A 134 11.19 -6.45 -5.10
CA ALA A 134 11.04 -7.72 -4.36
C ALA A 134 12.38 -8.43 -4.15
N GLU A 135 13.25 -8.39 -5.15
CA GLU A 135 14.59 -8.98 -5.14
C GLU A 135 15.52 -8.35 -4.09
N ARG A 136 15.24 -7.11 -3.69
CA ARG A 136 16.03 -6.38 -2.69
C ARG A 136 15.56 -6.59 -1.26
N LEU A 137 14.41 -7.22 -1.06
CA LEU A 137 13.85 -7.41 0.28
C LEU A 137 14.85 -8.07 1.24
N GLY A 138 15.62 -9.06 0.74
CA GLY A 138 16.63 -9.76 1.52
C GLY A 138 17.67 -8.84 2.19
N GLN A 139 18.03 -7.73 1.54
CA GLN A 139 18.99 -6.75 2.07
C GLN A 139 18.44 -5.99 3.28
N TYR A 140 17.10 -5.83 3.34
CA TYR A 140 16.42 -5.08 4.39
C TYR A 140 15.88 -5.93 5.53
N LEU A 141 15.88 -7.26 5.40
CA LEU A 141 15.41 -8.15 6.47
C LEU A 141 16.08 -7.86 7.83
N PRO A 142 17.41 -7.59 7.92
CA PRO A 142 18.02 -7.26 9.22
C PRO A 142 17.50 -5.98 9.86
N GLN A 143 16.98 -5.04 9.07
CA GLN A 143 16.37 -3.82 9.60
C GLN A 143 14.86 -4.00 9.90
N ILE A 144 14.21 -5.00 9.32
CA ILE A 144 12.79 -5.31 9.51
C ILE A 144 12.61 -6.25 10.69
N GLU A 145 13.38 -7.34 10.73
CA GLU A 145 13.25 -8.37 11.77
C GLU A 145 13.60 -7.82 13.15
N GLY A 146 12.77 -8.11 14.12
CA GLY A 146 12.92 -7.60 15.50
C GLY A 146 12.32 -6.21 15.74
N ASN A 147 11.87 -5.52 14.70
CA ASN A 147 11.16 -4.24 14.79
C ASN A 147 9.67 -4.39 14.52
N ASP A 148 8.85 -3.75 15.32
CA ASP A 148 7.40 -3.91 15.26
C ASP A 148 6.73 -3.03 14.19
N TYR A 149 7.29 -1.84 13.93
CA TYR A 149 6.71 -0.86 13.02
C TYR A 149 7.79 -0.19 12.17
N VAL A 150 7.86 -0.59 10.92
CA VAL A 150 8.96 -0.24 10.00
C VAL A 150 8.39 0.36 8.71
N GLY A 151 9.04 1.38 8.19
CA GLY A 151 8.57 2.05 6.95
C GLY A 151 9.54 3.07 6.44
N ALA A 152 9.05 4.05 5.68
CA ALA A 152 9.85 5.17 5.21
C ALA A 152 10.53 5.89 6.37
N SER A 153 11.77 6.31 6.18
CA SER A 153 12.45 7.15 7.16
C SER A 153 11.65 8.43 7.36
N THR A 154 11.59 8.87 8.59
CA THR A 154 10.80 10.04 8.96
C THR A 154 11.66 10.97 9.80
N ASP A 155 11.37 12.26 9.72
CA ASP A 155 12.03 13.20 10.62
C ASP A 155 11.63 12.92 12.09
N SER A 156 12.37 13.48 13.04
CA SER A 156 12.16 13.29 14.48
C SER A 156 10.77 13.78 14.98
N LYS A 157 9.99 14.45 14.13
CA LYS A 157 8.65 14.96 14.44
C LYS A 157 7.55 14.09 13.86
N ALA A 158 7.89 13.13 13.01
CA ALA A 158 6.91 12.24 12.42
C ALA A 158 6.20 11.41 13.50
N LYS A 159 4.92 11.22 13.30
CA LYS A 159 4.06 10.50 14.23
C LYS A 159 3.61 9.14 13.67
N PHE A 160 3.88 8.88 12.41
CA PHE A 160 3.51 7.66 11.68
C PHE A 160 4.39 7.51 10.44
N HIS A 161 4.51 6.29 9.93
CA HIS A 161 5.05 6.04 8.59
C HIS A 161 3.97 6.30 7.54
N PRO A 162 4.31 6.96 6.44
CA PRO A 162 3.37 7.14 5.33
C PRO A 162 2.87 5.81 4.75
N GLY A 163 1.61 5.80 4.31
CA GLY A 163 0.90 4.59 3.93
C GLY A 163 1.40 3.84 2.70
N GLY A 164 2.28 4.39 1.86
CA GLY A 164 2.70 3.74 0.62
C GLY A 164 3.45 2.41 0.81
N CYS A 165 4.23 2.27 1.88
CA CYS A 165 4.97 1.04 2.21
C CYS A 165 5.29 1.01 3.70
N LEU A 166 4.72 0.04 4.42
CA LEU A 166 5.02 -0.15 5.83
C LEU A 166 4.90 -1.62 6.25
N PHE A 167 5.74 -2.01 7.22
CA PHE A 167 5.76 -3.35 7.80
C PHE A 167 5.23 -3.32 9.22
N LEU A 168 4.42 -4.31 9.56
CA LEU A 168 3.92 -4.55 10.91
C LEU A 168 4.28 -5.97 11.33
N SER A 169 4.92 -6.12 12.51
CA SER A 169 5.13 -7.44 13.10
C SER A 169 3.81 -8.06 13.59
N ALA A 170 3.83 -9.34 13.91
CA ALA A 170 2.69 -10.00 14.56
C ALA A 170 2.29 -9.32 15.88
N HIS A 171 3.24 -8.74 16.63
CA HIS A 171 2.94 -7.96 17.83
C HIS A 171 2.22 -6.65 17.47
N ALA A 172 2.75 -5.87 16.52
CA ALA A 172 2.11 -4.64 16.06
C ALA A 172 0.71 -4.89 15.52
N MET A 173 0.53 -5.96 14.72
CA MET A 173 -0.80 -6.37 14.23
C MET A 173 -1.79 -6.61 15.37
N ARG A 174 -1.39 -7.27 16.46
CA ARG A 174 -2.26 -7.47 17.64
C ARG A 174 -2.65 -6.16 18.32
N LEU A 175 -1.72 -5.21 18.44
CA LEU A 175 -1.99 -3.90 19.02
C LEU A 175 -3.02 -3.12 18.21
N VAL A 176 -2.84 -3.11 16.88
CA VAL A 176 -3.75 -2.41 15.95
C VAL A 176 -5.12 -3.09 15.94
N GLU A 177 -5.18 -4.41 15.85
CA GLU A 177 -6.45 -5.16 15.85
C GLU A 177 -7.24 -4.94 17.14
N GLY A 178 -6.59 -4.97 18.30
CA GLY A 178 -7.22 -4.72 19.60
C GLY A 178 -7.64 -3.27 19.84
N SER A 179 -7.23 -2.33 18.99
CA SER A 179 -7.58 -0.92 19.15
C SER A 179 -8.93 -0.56 18.53
N ASN A 180 -9.54 0.51 19.04
CA ASN A 180 -10.67 1.15 18.38
C ASN A 180 -10.20 1.88 17.11
N LEU A 181 -11.07 1.90 16.10
CA LEU A 181 -10.83 2.72 14.91
C LEU A 181 -10.77 4.21 15.32
N GLY A 182 -9.66 4.85 14.99
CA GLY A 182 -9.43 6.27 15.30
C GLY A 182 -9.60 7.15 14.08
N ASN A 183 -8.57 7.25 13.25
CA ASN A 183 -8.58 8.03 12.02
C ASN A 183 -9.11 7.19 10.84
N TRP A 184 -9.62 7.84 9.80
CA TRP A 184 -10.02 7.20 8.55
C TRP A 184 -8.78 6.75 7.72
N ALA A 185 -7.67 7.50 7.81
CA ALA A 185 -6.41 7.15 7.20
C ALA A 185 -5.73 6.06 8.05
N ASP A 186 -5.45 4.94 7.44
CA ASP A 186 -4.92 3.76 8.11
C ASP A 186 -3.51 3.98 8.67
N ASP A 187 -2.65 4.68 7.96
CA ASP A 187 -1.29 5.02 8.37
C ASP A 187 -1.27 5.91 9.62
N VAL A 188 -2.11 6.95 9.65
CA VAL A 188 -2.26 7.83 10.82
C VAL A 188 -2.81 7.06 12.02
N TRP A 189 -3.84 6.23 11.80
CA TRP A 189 -4.42 5.40 12.86
C TRP A 189 -3.40 4.40 13.43
N ILE A 190 -2.66 3.71 12.56
CA ILE A 190 -1.60 2.77 12.98
C ILE A 190 -0.55 3.52 13.80
N GLY A 191 -0.06 4.66 13.31
CA GLY A 191 0.93 5.48 14.02
C GLY A 191 0.44 5.94 15.40
N ASP A 192 -0.84 6.32 15.53
CA ASP A 192 -1.44 6.67 16.82
C ASP A 192 -1.46 5.49 17.79
N VAL A 193 -1.79 4.29 17.29
CA VAL A 193 -1.78 3.06 18.10
C VAL A 193 -0.35 2.73 18.53
N MET A 194 0.62 2.72 17.61
CA MET A 194 2.01 2.42 17.92
C MET A 194 2.58 3.38 18.97
N ARG A 195 2.35 4.68 18.78
CA ARG A 195 2.78 5.71 19.76
C ARG A 195 2.15 5.51 21.14
N LYS A 196 0.86 5.17 21.20
CA LYS A 196 0.15 4.90 22.46
C LYS A 196 0.78 3.72 23.23
N HIS A 197 1.31 2.76 22.53
CA HIS A 197 1.93 1.56 23.09
C HIS A 197 3.46 1.67 23.22
N GLY A 198 4.05 2.84 22.92
CA GLY A 198 5.49 3.05 23.03
C GLY A 198 6.32 2.32 21.96
N VAL A 199 5.68 1.88 20.88
CA VAL A 199 6.39 1.25 19.76
C VAL A 199 7.07 2.32 18.92
N PRO A 200 8.40 2.22 18.71
CA PRO A 200 9.14 3.22 17.94
C PRO A 200 8.84 3.13 16.45
N LEU A 201 9.00 4.25 15.75
CA LEU A 201 9.07 4.27 14.30
C LEU A 201 10.50 3.90 13.87
N THR A 202 10.63 2.84 13.08
CA THR A 202 11.92 2.42 12.51
C THR A 202 11.92 2.72 11.01
N GLY A 203 12.81 3.63 10.58
CA GLY A 203 12.99 3.94 9.16
C GLY A 203 13.91 2.94 8.48
N LEU A 204 13.57 2.52 7.26
CA LEU A 204 14.47 1.75 6.40
C LEU A 204 15.44 2.68 5.69
N ILE A 205 16.73 2.41 5.86
CA ILE A 205 17.80 3.19 5.27
C ILE A 205 18.69 2.30 4.39
N THR A 206 19.11 2.85 3.26
CA THR A 206 20.10 2.26 2.35
C THR A 206 21.49 2.24 3.02
N GLU A 207 22.44 1.50 2.47
CA GLU A 207 23.80 1.44 2.99
C GLU A 207 24.51 2.81 3.01
N ASP A 208 24.17 3.68 2.07
CA ASP A 208 24.69 5.06 2.00
C ASP A 208 23.90 6.07 2.86
N GLY A 209 22.96 5.60 3.68
CA GLY A 209 22.21 6.40 4.65
C GLY A 209 21.02 7.17 4.09
N ARG A 210 20.60 6.91 2.85
CA ARG A 210 19.37 7.46 2.26
C ARG A 210 18.14 6.68 2.72
N ASP A 211 16.96 7.27 2.53
CA ASP A 211 15.69 6.58 2.71
C ASP A 211 15.54 5.47 1.66
N ALA A 212 15.28 4.24 2.10
CA ALA A 212 15.06 3.09 1.22
C ALA A 212 13.66 3.06 0.60
N ILE A 213 12.74 3.89 1.09
CA ILE A 213 11.38 4.02 0.61
C ILE A 213 11.15 5.44 0.13
N GLN A 214 11.08 5.61 -1.18
CA GLN A 214 10.82 6.92 -1.78
C GLN A 214 9.32 7.23 -1.71
N MET A 215 8.96 8.27 -0.94
CA MET A 215 7.60 8.77 -0.84
C MET A 215 7.45 10.05 -1.65
N ALA A 216 6.59 10.01 -2.68
CA ALA A 216 6.20 11.22 -3.38
C ALA A 216 4.98 11.84 -2.69
N TRP A 217 5.09 13.11 -2.31
CA TRP A 217 4.02 13.91 -1.73
C TRP A 217 3.53 14.94 -2.74
N GLY A 218 2.23 14.97 -2.98
CA GLY A 218 1.59 16.01 -3.77
C GLY A 218 1.07 15.57 -5.13
N ASN A 219 0.47 16.53 -5.86
CA ASN A 219 -0.19 16.31 -7.16
C ASN A 219 0.77 16.08 -8.32
N GLU A 220 2.06 16.18 -8.10
CA GLU A 220 3.08 15.95 -9.10
C GLU A 220 3.46 14.46 -9.06
N TYR A 221 2.80 13.67 -9.88
CA TYR A 221 3.22 12.34 -10.25
C TYR A 221 4.48 12.41 -11.16
N VAL A 222 5.48 13.11 -10.70
CA VAL A 222 6.77 13.11 -11.38
C VAL A 222 7.56 11.97 -10.81
N VAL A 223 7.50 10.86 -11.48
CA VAL A 223 8.60 9.93 -11.39
C VAL A 223 9.71 10.57 -12.21
N ASP A 224 10.66 11.05 -11.50
CA ASP A 224 11.88 11.53 -12.07
C ASP A 224 12.63 10.31 -12.64
N GLU A 225 12.73 10.23 -13.96
CA GLU A 225 13.53 9.21 -14.64
C GLU A 225 15.00 9.28 -14.18
N THR A 226 15.41 10.40 -13.59
CA THR A 226 16.73 10.61 -12.98
C THR A 226 16.83 10.07 -11.55
N LEU A 227 15.73 9.58 -10.95
CA LEU A 227 15.75 9.02 -9.61
C LEU A 227 16.77 7.87 -9.55
N ASN A 228 17.75 8.02 -8.70
CA ASN A 228 18.65 6.92 -8.38
C ASN A 228 17.86 5.88 -7.58
N THR A 229 17.47 4.80 -8.26
CA THR A 229 16.72 3.70 -7.65
C THR A 229 17.62 2.59 -7.11
N THR A 230 18.94 2.73 -7.25
CA THR A 230 19.90 1.80 -6.63
C THR A 230 19.60 1.73 -5.15
N ASP A 231 19.45 0.54 -4.63
CA ASP A 231 19.15 0.24 -3.22
C ASP A 231 17.78 0.72 -2.70
N LEU A 232 16.89 1.29 -3.51
CA LEU A 232 15.52 1.52 -3.07
C LEU A 232 14.78 0.18 -2.91
N LEU A 233 13.98 0.08 -1.83
CA LEU A 233 13.07 -1.04 -1.61
C LEU A 233 11.68 -0.75 -2.18
N ALA A 234 11.22 0.51 -2.12
CA ALA A 234 9.94 0.89 -2.66
C ALA A 234 9.89 2.35 -3.14
N ALA A 235 9.04 2.61 -4.12
CA ALA A 235 8.69 3.95 -4.57
C ALA A 235 7.17 4.09 -4.67
N HIS A 236 6.61 5.07 -3.97
CA HIS A 236 5.17 5.35 -3.94
C HIS A 236 4.77 6.37 -5.00
N SER A 237 3.49 6.37 -5.37
CA SER A 237 2.89 7.22 -6.43
C SER A 237 3.37 6.89 -7.84
N CYS A 238 3.67 5.63 -8.10
CA CYS A 238 4.05 5.14 -9.42
C CYS A 238 2.82 4.85 -10.28
N ARG A 239 2.77 5.44 -11.47
CA ARG A 239 1.79 5.06 -12.50
C ARG A 239 2.18 3.72 -13.14
N PRO A 240 1.23 3.00 -13.78
CA PRO A 240 1.53 1.74 -14.46
C PRO A 240 2.70 1.81 -15.45
N ALA A 241 2.81 2.89 -16.24
CA ALA A 241 3.91 3.09 -17.17
C ALA A 241 5.27 3.18 -16.48
N ILE A 242 5.30 3.81 -15.30
CA ILE A 242 6.50 3.98 -14.50
C ILE A 242 6.90 2.66 -13.83
N MET A 243 5.95 1.90 -13.29
CA MET A 243 6.24 0.58 -12.74
C MET A 243 6.90 -0.31 -13.78
N ARG A 244 6.41 -0.29 -15.03
CA ARG A 244 7.01 -1.03 -16.13
C ARG A 244 8.40 -0.49 -16.51
N ALA A 245 8.57 0.84 -16.54
CA ALA A 245 9.86 1.46 -16.84
C ALA A 245 10.94 1.09 -15.81
N TYR A 246 10.59 1.05 -14.51
CA TYR A 246 11.52 0.61 -13.46
C TYR A 246 11.87 -0.86 -13.62
N TYR A 247 10.85 -1.69 -13.81
CA TYR A 247 11.05 -3.12 -14.02
C TYR A 247 11.95 -3.40 -15.25
N ASP A 248 11.62 -2.79 -16.40
CA ASP A 248 12.38 -2.95 -17.63
C ASP A 248 13.83 -2.47 -17.50
N ARG A 249 14.07 -1.39 -16.77
CA ARG A 249 15.43 -0.86 -16.57
C ARG A 249 16.30 -1.82 -15.78
N ASP A 250 15.75 -2.39 -14.71
CA ASP A 250 16.51 -3.26 -13.82
C ASP A 250 16.75 -4.65 -14.45
N HIS A 251 15.89 -5.11 -15.39
CA HIS A 251 15.99 -6.42 -16.04
C HIS A 251 16.59 -6.42 -17.45
N LYS A 252 16.58 -5.28 -18.17
CA LYS A 252 17.20 -5.18 -19.49
C LYS A 252 18.71 -4.97 -19.44
N ALA A 253 19.29 -4.73 -18.28
CA ALA A 253 20.74 -4.63 -18.12
C ALA A 253 21.44 -6.00 -18.09
N GLU A 254 20.68 -7.11 -18.10
CA GLU A 254 21.22 -8.49 -18.04
C GLU A 254 21.21 -9.20 -19.40
N GLU A 255 20.68 -8.60 -20.48
CA GLU A 255 20.79 -9.09 -21.86
C GLU A 255 21.97 -8.43 -22.59
#